data_289e342d62dfb5b0cf5610821f309d0f
#
_entry.id   289e342d62dfb5b0cf5610821f309d0f
#
_cell.length_a   1.000
_cell.length_b   1.000
_cell.length_c   1.000
_cell.angle_alpha   90.00
_cell.angle_beta   90.00
_cell.angle_gamma   90.00
#
_symmetry.space_group_name_H-M   'P 1'
#
loop_
_entity.id
_entity.type
_entity.pdbx_description
1 polymer ?
#
loop_
_entity_poly.entity_id
_entity_poly.type
_entity_poly.pdbx_seq_one_letter_code
_entity_poly.pdbx_strand_id
1 'polypeptide(L)'
;MRKTASIVSVLMLGISVLTGCTGYNKILKASDYNTKYSLAKAYFMEGHYTTCSSVLEECVAYQRGTSKAEESMFLLATCYYNMDDFLSASQYYMACYRSFPNSTYSEDCLFRSGKSLFLDTPDPRLDATNTTNAIAQLQRFVEAYPNSKYRNEAENMIFTMNDRLVEKELKTADLYYNMGNYLGNNYRSCILVAQNALRDFPYTKYREDLSILVLKAKFQMAQESVLSKRDDRYRDAIDEYYAFKNEFPESSFMKEADKIYRTSTKNLGNKNQIIEED
;
A
#
# COMPACT_ATOMS: atom_id res chain seq x y z
N MET A 1 -52.94 -4.67 -34.48
CA MET A 1 -51.66 -4.45 -35.13
C MET A 1 -50.52 -3.93 -34.22
N ARG A 2 -50.77 -3.09 -33.19
CA ARG A 2 -49.68 -2.61 -32.29
C ARG A 2 -49.10 -3.67 -31.33
N LYS A 3 -49.90 -4.66 -30.88
CA LYS A 3 -49.43 -5.72 -29.96
C LYS A 3 -48.58 -6.79 -30.63
N THR A 4 -48.80 -7.08 -31.91
CA THR A 4 -47.99 -8.04 -32.69
C THR A 4 -46.60 -7.52 -33.04
N ALA A 5 -46.48 -6.18 -33.31
CA ALA A 5 -45.17 -5.56 -33.57
C ALA A 5 -44.28 -5.56 -32.33
N SER A 6 -44.86 -5.41 -31.12
CA SER A 6 -44.09 -5.43 -29.86
C SER A 6 -43.55 -6.81 -29.53
N ILE A 7 -44.28 -7.88 -29.82
CA ILE A 7 -43.86 -9.29 -29.58
C ILE A 7 -42.73 -9.68 -30.55
N VAL A 8 -42.79 -9.26 -31.81
CA VAL A 8 -41.77 -9.53 -32.82
C VAL A 8 -40.48 -8.80 -32.48
N SER A 9 -40.54 -7.53 -31.94
CA SER A 9 -39.38 -6.77 -31.52
C SER A 9 -38.68 -7.40 -30.32
N VAL A 10 -39.41 -7.95 -29.33
CA VAL A 10 -38.84 -8.66 -28.18
C VAL A 10 -38.23 -10.01 -28.58
N LEU A 11 -38.85 -10.70 -29.55
CA LEU A 11 -38.31 -11.95 -30.08
C LEU A 11 -37.00 -11.72 -30.87
N MET A 12 -36.89 -10.62 -31.63
CA MET A 12 -35.63 -10.29 -32.32
C MET A 12 -34.51 -9.90 -31.38
N LEU A 13 -34.79 -9.20 -30.25
CA LEU A 13 -33.79 -8.92 -29.23
C LEU A 13 -33.31 -10.19 -28.50
N GLY A 14 -34.21 -11.17 -28.29
CA GLY A 14 -33.86 -12.46 -27.66
C GLY A 14 -32.96 -13.36 -28.52
N ILE A 15 -33.03 -13.27 -29.84
CA ILE A 15 -32.25 -14.10 -30.77
C ILE A 15 -30.81 -13.56 -30.90
N SER A 16 -30.59 -12.26 -30.78
CA SER A 16 -29.25 -11.67 -30.85
C SER A 16 -28.34 -12.00 -29.65
N VAL A 17 -28.90 -12.36 -28.49
CA VAL A 17 -28.13 -12.77 -27.30
C VAL A 17 -27.66 -14.23 -27.36
N LEU A 18 -28.34 -15.07 -28.13
CA LEU A 18 -28.02 -16.52 -28.22
C LEU A 18 -26.91 -16.85 -29.22
N THR A 19 -26.60 -15.96 -30.16
CA THR A 19 -25.54 -16.20 -31.15
C THR A 19 -24.12 -15.97 -30.65
N GLY A 20 -23.93 -15.21 -29.56
CA GLY A 20 -22.62 -14.94 -28.97
C GLY A 20 -21.98 -16.19 -28.31
N CYS A 21 -22.78 -17.05 -27.66
CA CYS A 21 -22.25 -18.21 -26.92
C CYS A 21 -21.85 -19.38 -27.84
N THR A 22 -22.44 -19.51 -29.03
CA THR A 22 -22.13 -20.63 -29.94
C THR A 22 -20.80 -20.45 -30.66
N GLY A 23 -20.40 -19.21 -30.95
CA GLY A 23 -19.11 -18.86 -31.55
C GLY A 23 -17.95 -19.18 -30.62
N TYR A 24 -18.05 -18.78 -29.36
CA TYR A 24 -17.05 -18.99 -28.32
C TYR A 24 -16.71 -20.49 -28.10
N ASN A 25 -17.74 -21.34 -27.92
CA ASN A 25 -17.55 -22.76 -27.71
C ASN A 25 -16.93 -23.50 -28.93
N LYS A 26 -17.17 -23.00 -30.16
CA LYS A 26 -16.59 -23.54 -31.37
C LYS A 26 -15.09 -23.22 -31.49
N ILE A 27 -14.67 -22.08 -30.94
CA ILE A 27 -13.30 -21.59 -31.00
C ILE A 27 -12.43 -22.22 -29.89
N LEU A 28 -12.97 -22.39 -28.69
CA LEU A 28 -12.29 -23.18 -27.65
C LEU A 28 -12.00 -24.63 -28.11
N LYS A 29 -12.85 -25.18 -28.95
CA LYS A 29 -12.65 -26.50 -29.56
C LYS A 29 -11.74 -26.50 -30.79
N ALA A 30 -11.35 -25.34 -31.33
CA ALA A 30 -10.41 -25.27 -32.44
C ALA A 30 -9.03 -25.77 -32.00
N SER A 31 -8.42 -26.64 -32.79
CA SER A 31 -7.08 -27.18 -32.51
C SER A 31 -5.94 -26.25 -32.96
N ASP A 32 -6.25 -25.15 -33.67
CA ASP A 32 -5.27 -24.21 -34.16
C ASP A 32 -5.04 -23.03 -33.17
N TYR A 33 -3.89 -23.06 -32.52
CA TYR A 33 -3.51 -22.00 -31.55
C TYR A 33 -3.22 -20.63 -32.18
N ASN A 34 -2.91 -20.54 -33.48
CA ASN A 34 -2.75 -19.27 -34.16
C ASN A 34 -4.09 -18.55 -34.31
N THR A 35 -5.13 -19.31 -34.63
CA THR A 35 -6.50 -18.81 -34.69
C THR A 35 -6.99 -18.38 -33.29
N LYS A 36 -6.75 -19.20 -32.26
CA LYS A 36 -7.08 -18.86 -30.86
C LYS A 36 -6.40 -17.55 -30.44
N TYR A 37 -5.10 -17.41 -30.69
CA TYR A 37 -4.34 -16.21 -30.37
C TYR A 37 -4.88 -14.94 -31.08
N SER A 38 -5.16 -15.05 -32.40
CA SER A 38 -5.71 -13.92 -33.18
C SER A 38 -7.07 -13.48 -32.65
N LEU A 39 -7.90 -14.42 -32.24
CA LEU A 39 -9.19 -14.15 -31.65
C LEU A 39 -9.08 -13.56 -30.23
N ALA A 40 -8.16 -14.07 -29.40
CA ALA A 40 -7.89 -13.49 -28.10
C ALA A 40 -7.51 -12.00 -28.21
N LYS A 41 -6.70 -11.65 -29.23
CA LYS A 41 -6.38 -10.24 -29.51
C LYS A 41 -7.62 -9.43 -29.91
N ALA A 42 -8.54 -10.00 -30.69
CA ALA A 42 -9.79 -9.32 -31.02
C ALA A 42 -10.64 -9.08 -29.77
N TYR A 43 -10.83 -10.08 -28.91
CA TYR A 43 -11.53 -9.92 -27.63
C TYR A 43 -10.87 -8.90 -26.70
N PHE A 44 -9.54 -8.86 -26.69
CA PHE A 44 -8.79 -7.87 -25.91
C PHE A 44 -9.12 -6.45 -26.41
N MET A 45 -9.11 -6.21 -27.72
CA MET A 45 -9.42 -4.91 -28.33
C MET A 45 -10.88 -4.47 -28.10
N GLU A 46 -11.79 -5.43 -27.99
CA GLU A 46 -13.21 -5.21 -27.70
C GLU A 46 -13.49 -5.04 -26.21
N GLY A 47 -12.49 -5.23 -25.33
CA GLY A 47 -12.66 -5.12 -23.88
C GLY A 47 -13.28 -6.35 -23.22
N HIS A 48 -13.41 -7.47 -23.94
CA HIS A 48 -13.94 -8.73 -23.41
C HIS A 48 -12.86 -9.52 -22.65
N TYR A 49 -12.35 -8.94 -21.55
CA TYR A 49 -11.16 -9.44 -20.84
C TYR A 49 -11.33 -10.84 -20.25
N THR A 50 -12.52 -11.18 -19.73
CA THR A 50 -12.81 -12.52 -19.20
C THR A 50 -12.71 -13.59 -20.28
N THR A 51 -13.27 -13.33 -21.46
CA THR A 51 -13.21 -14.28 -22.59
C THR A 51 -11.78 -14.36 -23.14
N CYS A 52 -11.12 -13.20 -23.23
CA CYS A 52 -9.74 -13.10 -23.68
C CYS A 52 -8.80 -13.90 -22.78
N SER A 53 -8.88 -13.75 -21.46
CA SER A 53 -8.02 -14.46 -20.49
C SER A 53 -8.18 -15.97 -20.61
N SER A 54 -9.43 -16.47 -20.67
CA SER A 54 -9.69 -17.92 -20.84
C SER A 54 -9.07 -18.51 -22.10
N VAL A 55 -9.08 -17.77 -23.23
CA VAL A 55 -8.43 -18.22 -24.48
C VAL A 55 -6.92 -18.14 -24.38
N LEU A 56 -6.38 -17.06 -23.74
CA LEU A 56 -4.94 -16.87 -23.61
C LEU A 56 -4.29 -17.86 -22.66
N GLU A 57 -4.97 -18.33 -21.62
CA GLU A 57 -4.46 -19.38 -20.72
C GLU A 57 -4.10 -20.66 -21.49
N GLU A 58 -4.96 -21.08 -22.42
CA GLU A 58 -4.65 -22.19 -23.29
C GLU A 58 -3.49 -21.87 -24.25
N CYS A 59 -3.45 -20.66 -24.83
CA CYS A 59 -2.40 -20.24 -25.75
C CYS A 59 -1.03 -20.24 -25.09
N VAL A 60 -0.90 -19.65 -23.88
CA VAL A 60 0.36 -19.56 -23.13
C VAL A 60 0.95 -20.94 -22.85
N ALA A 61 0.11 -21.93 -22.53
CA ALA A 61 0.57 -23.31 -22.29
C ALA A 61 1.21 -23.96 -23.53
N TYR A 62 0.66 -23.68 -24.71
CA TYR A 62 1.10 -24.31 -25.97
C TYR A 62 2.16 -23.53 -26.75
N GLN A 63 2.25 -22.19 -26.55
CA GLN A 63 3.15 -21.33 -27.30
C GLN A 63 4.55 -21.21 -26.69
N ARG A 64 4.88 -22.01 -25.67
CA ARG A 64 6.21 -22.00 -25.05
C ARG A 64 7.30 -22.16 -26.10
N GLY A 65 8.25 -21.24 -26.15
CA GLY A 65 9.34 -21.22 -27.13
C GLY A 65 9.00 -20.57 -28.49
N THR A 66 7.81 -20.02 -28.66
CA THR A 66 7.45 -19.23 -29.84
C THR A 66 7.54 -17.73 -29.59
N SER A 67 7.68 -16.92 -30.65
CA SER A 67 7.68 -15.45 -30.57
C SER A 67 6.36 -14.85 -30.06
N LYS A 68 5.28 -15.62 -30.05
CA LYS A 68 3.95 -15.19 -29.59
C LYS A 68 3.75 -15.42 -28.08
N ALA A 69 4.60 -16.23 -27.44
CA ALA A 69 4.46 -16.58 -26.03
C ALA A 69 4.61 -15.35 -25.12
N GLU A 70 5.53 -14.47 -25.46
CA GLU A 70 5.78 -13.22 -24.71
C GLU A 70 4.55 -12.31 -24.71
N GLU A 71 4.03 -12.01 -25.90
CA GLU A 71 2.84 -11.16 -26.06
C GLU A 71 1.61 -11.79 -25.44
N SER A 72 1.41 -13.11 -25.61
CA SER A 72 0.27 -13.82 -25.02
C SER A 72 0.27 -13.72 -23.49
N MET A 73 1.43 -13.88 -22.85
CA MET A 73 1.55 -13.79 -21.40
C MET A 73 1.36 -12.36 -20.89
N PHE A 74 1.88 -11.38 -21.62
CA PHE A 74 1.67 -9.96 -21.31
C PHE A 74 0.19 -9.55 -21.44
N LEU A 75 -0.48 -9.98 -22.53
CA LEU A 75 -1.91 -9.72 -22.72
C LEU A 75 -2.76 -10.40 -21.66
N LEU A 76 -2.43 -11.65 -21.29
CA LEU A 76 -3.12 -12.38 -20.21
C LEU A 76 -3.05 -11.62 -18.89
N ALA A 77 -1.86 -11.18 -18.50
CA ALA A 77 -1.66 -10.36 -17.31
C ALA A 77 -2.47 -9.05 -17.39
N THR A 78 -2.52 -8.43 -18.58
CA THR A 78 -3.27 -7.18 -18.80
C THR A 78 -4.79 -7.42 -18.74
N CYS A 79 -5.29 -8.60 -19.16
CA CYS A 79 -6.69 -8.94 -18.97
C CYS A 79 -7.08 -8.98 -17.50
N TYR A 80 -6.29 -9.66 -16.66
CA TYR A 80 -6.53 -9.69 -15.21
C TYR A 80 -6.46 -8.30 -14.59
N TYR A 81 -5.50 -7.47 -15.00
CA TYR A 81 -5.40 -6.08 -14.55
C TYR A 81 -6.66 -5.26 -14.86
N ASN A 82 -7.22 -5.40 -16.07
CA ASN A 82 -8.43 -4.70 -16.50
C ASN A 82 -9.72 -5.28 -15.88
N MET A 83 -9.66 -6.45 -15.30
CA MET A 83 -10.75 -7.07 -14.51
C MET A 83 -10.64 -6.75 -13.02
N ASP A 84 -9.70 -5.87 -12.61
CA ASP A 84 -9.37 -5.53 -11.22
C ASP A 84 -8.92 -6.73 -10.37
N ASP A 85 -8.57 -7.87 -11.01
CA ASP A 85 -7.90 -8.98 -10.35
C ASP A 85 -6.38 -8.71 -10.30
N PHE A 86 -6.02 -7.76 -9.42
CA PHE A 86 -4.65 -7.27 -9.33
C PHE A 86 -3.66 -8.32 -8.82
N LEU A 87 -4.12 -9.23 -7.99
CA LEU A 87 -3.26 -10.31 -7.49
C LEU A 87 -2.85 -11.25 -8.63
N SER A 88 -3.81 -11.75 -9.41
CA SER A 88 -3.54 -12.58 -10.59
C SER A 88 -2.72 -11.81 -11.63
N ALA A 89 -3.07 -10.54 -11.88
CA ALA A 89 -2.31 -9.68 -12.81
C ALA A 89 -0.84 -9.61 -12.42
N SER A 90 -0.54 -9.34 -11.13
CA SER A 90 0.83 -9.29 -10.63
C SER A 90 1.59 -10.60 -10.85
N GLN A 91 0.95 -11.73 -10.59
CA GLN A 91 1.55 -13.05 -10.76
C GLN A 91 1.89 -13.33 -12.24
N TYR A 92 0.97 -13.04 -13.16
CA TYR A 92 1.20 -13.24 -14.60
C TYR A 92 2.23 -12.25 -15.17
N TYR A 93 2.23 -10.99 -14.76
CA TYR A 93 3.28 -10.05 -15.14
C TYR A 93 4.66 -10.49 -14.62
N MET A 94 4.75 -10.97 -13.38
CA MET A 94 6.00 -11.50 -12.85
C MET A 94 6.44 -12.77 -13.57
N ALA A 95 5.52 -13.66 -13.92
CA ALA A 95 5.82 -14.84 -14.72
C ALA A 95 6.33 -14.45 -16.12
N CYS A 96 5.75 -13.44 -16.75
CA CYS A 96 6.21 -12.87 -18.01
C CYS A 96 7.66 -12.37 -17.90
N TYR A 97 7.96 -11.52 -16.92
CA TYR A 97 9.30 -11.01 -16.65
C TYR A 97 10.34 -12.12 -16.48
N ARG A 98 10.01 -13.15 -15.70
CA ARG A 98 10.93 -14.26 -15.40
C ARG A 98 11.14 -15.17 -16.62
N SER A 99 10.10 -15.39 -17.41
CA SER A 99 10.17 -16.28 -18.59
C SER A 99 10.87 -15.63 -19.78
N PHE A 100 10.77 -14.30 -19.89
CA PHE A 100 11.25 -13.55 -21.04
C PHE A 100 12.03 -12.29 -20.62
N PRO A 101 13.18 -12.44 -19.91
CA PRO A 101 13.92 -11.32 -19.33
C PRO A 101 14.47 -10.33 -20.38
N ASN A 102 14.69 -10.79 -21.61
CA ASN A 102 15.17 -9.97 -22.74
C ASN A 102 14.06 -9.47 -23.66
N SER A 103 12.80 -9.69 -23.29
CA SER A 103 11.64 -9.24 -24.06
C SER A 103 11.49 -7.71 -24.00
N THR A 104 10.91 -7.14 -25.06
CA THR A 104 10.49 -5.74 -25.07
C THR A 104 9.42 -5.43 -24.00
N TYR A 105 8.71 -6.44 -23.52
CA TYR A 105 7.72 -6.34 -22.45
C TYR A 105 8.32 -6.47 -21.04
N SER A 106 9.60 -6.82 -20.90
CA SER A 106 10.21 -7.17 -19.62
C SER A 106 10.13 -6.01 -18.61
N GLU A 107 10.48 -4.80 -19.04
CA GLU A 107 10.37 -3.58 -18.21
C GLU A 107 8.92 -3.31 -17.79
N ASP A 108 7.99 -3.32 -18.75
CA ASP A 108 6.56 -3.11 -18.48
C ASP A 108 6.00 -4.21 -17.55
N CYS A 109 6.39 -5.47 -17.74
CA CYS A 109 5.97 -6.58 -16.88
C CYS A 109 6.41 -6.38 -15.45
N LEU A 110 7.68 -6.05 -15.19
CA LEU A 110 8.17 -5.87 -13.84
C LEU A 110 7.51 -4.68 -13.14
N PHE A 111 7.37 -3.55 -13.84
CA PHE A 111 6.67 -2.39 -13.33
C PHE A 111 5.20 -2.67 -13.01
N ARG A 112 4.46 -3.25 -13.97
CA ARG A 112 3.02 -3.55 -13.81
C ARG A 112 2.76 -4.61 -12.76
N SER A 113 3.67 -5.56 -12.54
CA SER A 113 3.58 -6.49 -11.42
C SER A 113 3.57 -5.77 -10.08
N GLY A 114 4.52 -4.85 -9.86
CA GLY A 114 4.55 -4.02 -8.64
C GLY A 114 3.35 -3.08 -8.52
N LYS A 115 2.93 -2.45 -9.62
CA LYS A 115 1.75 -1.57 -9.67
C LYS A 115 0.46 -2.33 -9.34
N SER A 116 0.31 -3.54 -9.81
CA SER A 116 -0.85 -4.39 -9.48
C SER A 116 -0.89 -4.68 -7.98
N LEU A 117 0.23 -5.06 -7.37
CA LEU A 117 0.28 -5.26 -5.91
C LEU A 117 -0.01 -3.97 -5.13
N PHE A 118 0.44 -2.80 -5.63
CA PHE A 118 0.10 -1.52 -5.04
C PHE A 118 -1.42 -1.28 -5.02
N LEU A 119 -2.12 -1.62 -6.10
CA LEU A 119 -3.59 -1.50 -6.21
C LEU A 119 -4.32 -2.52 -5.34
N ASP A 120 -3.73 -3.71 -5.13
CA ASP A 120 -4.27 -4.78 -4.28
C ASP A 120 -4.00 -4.56 -2.77
N THR A 121 -3.30 -3.49 -2.39
CA THR A 121 -3.00 -3.26 -0.97
C THR A 121 -4.26 -2.94 -0.17
N PRO A 122 -4.49 -3.66 0.95
CA PRO A 122 -5.66 -3.44 1.81
C PRO A 122 -5.54 -2.16 2.65
N ASP A 123 -6.58 -1.89 3.47
CA ASP A 123 -6.55 -0.82 4.47
C ASP A 123 -5.31 -0.96 5.39
N PRO A 124 -4.62 0.15 5.75
CA PRO A 124 -3.43 0.14 6.62
C PRO A 124 -3.59 -0.61 7.95
N ARG A 125 -4.83 -0.72 8.47
CA ARG A 125 -5.12 -1.43 9.73
C ARG A 125 -5.02 -2.95 9.62
N LEU A 126 -5.08 -3.48 8.40
CA LEU A 126 -5.02 -4.92 8.14
C LEU A 126 -3.57 -5.40 8.07
N ASP A 127 -3.40 -6.66 7.64
CA ASP A 127 -2.08 -7.26 7.47
C ASP A 127 -1.24 -6.49 6.45
N ALA A 128 0.01 -6.22 6.79
CA ALA A 128 0.92 -5.42 5.95
C ALA A 128 1.70 -6.24 4.92
N THR A 129 1.49 -7.55 4.83
CA THR A 129 2.26 -8.46 3.96
C THR A 129 2.16 -8.04 2.49
N ASN A 130 0.95 -7.73 2.01
CA ASN A 130 0.77 -7.28 0.63
C ASN A 130 1.47 -5.94 0.37
N THR A 131 1.42 -5.02 1.35
CA THR A 131 2.11 -3.71 1.25
C THR A 131 3.63 -3.89 1.16
N THR A 132 4.23 -4.73 2.01
CA THR A 132 5.68 -4.99 1.98
C THR A 132 6.11 -5.71 0.71
N ASN A 133 5.30 -6.65 0.20
CA ASN A 133 5.55 -7.32 -1.06
C ASN A 133 5.51 -6.36 -2.25
N ALA A 134 4.56 -5.42 -2.27
CA ALA A 134 4.46 -4.40 -3.30
C ALA A 134 5.66 -3.46 -3.29
N ILE A 135 6.11 -3.01 -2.10
CA ILE A 135 7.32 -2.20 -1.93
C ILE A 135 8.53 -2.94 -2.49
N ALA A 136 8.75 -4.20 -2.08
CA ALA A 136 9.89 -4.99 -2.53
C ALA A 136 9.90 -5.19 -4.05
N GLN A 137 8.72 -5.35 -4.65
CA GLN A 137 8.60 -5.55 -6.10
C GLN A 137 8.89 -4.27 -6.88
N LEU A 138 8.41 -3.12 -6.40
CA LEU A 138 8.70 -1.82 -7.02
C LEU A 138 10.16 -1.39 -6.80
N GLN A 139 10.75 -1.69 -5.65
CA GLN A 139 12.18 -1.46 -5.41
C GLN A 139 13.04 -2.26 -6.41
N ARG A 140 12.73 -3.55 -6.61
CA ARG A 140 13.39 -4.38 -7.64
C ARG A 140 13.27 -3.76 -9.03
N PHE A 141 12.11 -3.16 -9.36
CA PHE A 141 11.94 -2.47 -10.63
C PHE A 141 12.86 -1.25 -10.75
N VAL A 142 12.89 -0.38 -9.73
CA VAL A 142 13.76 0.82 -9.71
C VAL A 142 15.24 0.46 -9.83
N GLU A 143 15.65 -0.62 -9.18
CA GLU A 143 17.04 -1.14 -9.25
C GLU A 143 17.37 -1.72 -10.63
N ALA A 144 16.46 -2.50 -11.22
CA ALA A 144 16.68 -3.14 -12.52
C ALA A 144 16.63 -2.14 -13.70
N TYR A 145 15.80 -1.10 -13.58
CA TYR A 145 15.56 -0.12 -14.65
C TYR A 145 15.71 1.33 -14.14
N PRO A 146 16.95 1.77 -13.77
CA PRO A 146 17.18 3.08 -13.14
C PRO A 146 16.84 4.27 -14.06
N ASN A 147 16.84 4.07 -15.37
CA ASN A 147 16.54 5.10 -16.38
C ASN A 147 15.13 4.95 -16.99
N SER A 148 14.26 4.14 -16.38
CA SER A 148 12.91 3.93 -16.85
C SER A 148 12.06 5.20 -16.77
N LYS A 149 11.17 5.37 -17.76
CA LYS A 149 10.11 6.42 -17.73
C LYS A 149 9.13 6.23 -16.54
N TYR A 150 9.03 5.01 -16.02
CA TYR A 150 8.14 4.68 -14.89
C TYR A 150 8.80 4.84 -13.52
N ARG A 151 10.11 5.19 -13.46
CA ARG A 151 10.86 5.27 -12.22
C ARG A 151 10.19 6.18 -11.18
N ASN A 152 9.86 7.41 -11.58
CA ASN A 152 9.25 8.38 -10.67
C ASN A 152 7.88 7.90 -10.15
N GLU A 153 7.09 7.23 -11.00
CA GLU A 153 5.82 6.65 -10.59
C GLU A 153 6.02 5.53 -9.58
N ALA A 154 6.99 4.64 -9.80
CA ALA A 154 7.33 3.56 -8.88
C ALA A 154 7.83 4.08 -7.52
N GLU A 155 8.72 5.08 -7.51
CA GLU A 155 9.22 5.71 -6.29
C GLU A 155 8.10 6.38 -5.49
N ASN A 156 7.16 7.05 -6.15
CA ASN A 156 5.97 7.64 -5.51
C ASN A 156 5.04 6.59 -4.91
N MET A 157 4.87 5.44 -5.57
CA MET A 157 4.10 4.31 -5.02
C MET A 157 4.79 3.73 -3.77
N ILE A 158 6.11 3.54 -3.81
CA ILE A 158 6.91 3.09 -2.66
C ILE A 158 6.73 4.06 -1.49
N PHE A 159 6.87 5.37 -1.74
CA PHE A 159 6.69 6.39 -0.71
C PHE A 159 5.27 6.34 -0.09
N THR A 160 4.24 6.23 -0.93
CA THR A 160 2.85 6.10 -0.48
C THR A 160 2.62 4.87 0.38
N MET A 161 3.23 3.74 0.02
CA MET A 161 3.11 2.50 0.80
C MET A 161 3.90 2.55 2.11
N ASN A 162 5.07 3.18 2.13
CA ASN A 162 5.80 3.45 3.37
C ASN A 162 4.96 4.29 4.32
N ASP A 163 4.28 5.33 3.83
CA ASP A 163 3.36 6.13 4.65
C ASP A 163 2.18 5.29 5.19
N ARG A 164 1.67 4.31 4.44
CA ARG A 164 0.64 3.38 4.96
C ARG A 164 1.17 2.52 6.11
N LEU A 165 2.43 2.06 6.03
CA LEU A 165 3.07 1.33 7.14
C LEU A 165 3.20 2.24 8.37
N VAL A 166 3.65 3.48 8.18
CA VAL A 166 3.78 4.45 9.28
C VAL A 166 2.42 4.81 9.87
N GLU A 167 1.36 4.93 9.07
CA GLU A 167 0.01 5.17 9.58
C GLU A 167 -0.45 4.06 10.53
N LYS A 168 -0.10 2.80 10.23
CA LYS A 168 -0.36 1.67 11.14
C LYS A 168 0.39 1.81 12.45
N GLU A 169 1.68 2.17 12.39
CA GLU A 169 2.49 2.37 13.59
C GLU A 169 2.00 3.57 14.41
N LEU A 170 1.59 4.67 13.77
CA LEU A 170 0.99 5.82 14.45
C LEU A 170 -0.30 5.42 15.20
N LYS A 171 -1.19 4.68 14.56
CA LYS A 171 -2.41 4.19 15.21
C LYS A 171 -2.11 3.24 16.37
N THR A 172 -1.08 2.41 16.24
CA THR A 172 -0.60 1.51 17.30
C THR A 172 -0.02 2.29 18.46
N ALA A 173 0.80 3.31 18.19
CA ALA A 173 1.37 4.19 19.21
C ALA A 173 0.26 4.98 19.94
N ASP A 174 -0.72 5.51 19.21
CA ASP A 174 -1.87 6.21 19.77
C ASP A 174 -2.72 5.30 20.68
N LEU A 175 -2.93 4.05 20.26
CA LEU A 175 -3.60 3.05 21.10
C LEU A 175 -2.85 2.86 22.42
N TYR A 176 -1.52 2.66 22.40
CA TYR A 176 -0.71 2.55 23.62
C TYR A 176 -0.77 3.82 24.47
N TYR A 177 -0.74 5.00 23.86
CA TYR A 177 -0.90 6.25 24.57
C TYR A 177 -2.23 6.30 25.33
N ASN A 178 -3.33 5.96 24.67
CA ASN A 178 -4.69 5.97 25.25
C ASN A 178 -4.89 4.88 26.33
N MET A 179 -4.14 3.78 26.27
CA MET A 179 -4.13 2.75 27.32
C MET A 179 -3.41 3.22 28.60
N GLY A 180 -2.49 4.18 28.52
CA GLY A 180 -1.79 4.74 29.67
C GLY A 180 -1.09 3.67 30.53
N ASN A 181 -1.37 3.64 31.82
CA ASN A 181 -0.83 2.64 32.75
C ASN A 181 -1.76 1.42 32.96
N TYR A 182 -2.77 1.24 32.13
CA TYR A 182 -3.64 0.06 32.23
C TYR A 182 -2.87 -1.23 31.90
N LEU A 183 -2.79 -2.15 32.86
CA LEU A 183 -2.05 -3.43 32.79
C LEU A 183 -0.55 -3.29 32.43
N GLY A 184 0.05 -2.13 32.62
CA GLY A 184 1.48 -1.92 32.35
C GLY A 184 1.80 -0.47 31.93
N ASN A 185 3.08 -0.23 31.68
CA ASN A 185 3.53 1.09 31.21
C ASN A 185 3.42 1.21 29.69
N ASN A 186 2.20 1.47 29.19
CA ASN A 186 1.95 1.59 27.75
C ASN A 186 2.50 2.91 27.17
N TYR A 187 2.72 3.96 27.95
CA TYR A 187 3.43 5.15 27.47
C TYR A 187 4.83 4.82 26.96
N ARG A 188 5.54 3.90 27.61
CA ARG A 188 6.84 3.41 27.13
C ARG A 188 6.71 2.68 25.79
N SER A 189 5.68 1.85 25.63
CA SER A 189 5.39 1.15 24.39
C SER A 189 5.05 2.13 23.26
N CYS A 190 4.24 3.16 23.57
CA CYS A 190 3.94 4.26 22.64
C CYS A 190 5.22 4.95 22.15
N ILE A 191 6.10 5.36 23.07
CA ILE A 191 7.38 6.02 22.73
C ILE A 191 8.22 5.11 21.85
N LEU A 192 8.34 3.82 22.17
CA LEU A 192 9.16 2.87 21.42
C LEU A 192 8.64 2.69 19.99
N VAL A 193 7.33 2.48 19.82
CA VAL A 193 6.71 2.30 18.49
C VAL A 193 6.88 3.56 17.66
N ALA A 194 6.58 4.73 18.22
CA ALA A 194 6.69 6.00 17.49
C ALA A 194 8.15 6.31 17.09
N GLN A 195 9.12 6.10 17.98
CA GLN A 195 10.54 6.33 17.70
C GLN A 195 11.10 5.33 16.67
N ASN A 196 10.66 4.08 16.68
CA ASN A 196 11.03 3.11 15.64
C ASN A 196 10.49 3.55 14.28
N ALA A 197 9.22 3.97 14.20
CA ALA A 197 8.65 4.47 12.95
C ALA A 197 9.39 5.72 12.42
N LEU A 198 9.75 6.66 13.30
CA LEU A 198 10.54 7.85 12.93
C LEU A 198 11.94 7.52 12.42
N ARG A 199 12.59 6.50 13.00
CA ARG A 199 13.92 6.03 12.58
C ARG A 199 13.86 5.30 11.23
N ASP A 200 12.88 4.40 11.07
CA ASP A 200 12.79 3.52 9.91
C ASP A 200 12.22 4.26 8.68
N PHE A 201 11.41 5.31 8.90
CA PHE A 201 10.76 6.13 7.87
C PHE A 201 10.98 7.64 8.10
N PRO A 202 12.20 8.15 7.95
CA PRO A 202 12.55 9.52 8.34
C PRO A 202 11.82 10.62 7.52
N TYR A 203 11.32 10.29 6.33
CA TYR A 203 10.67 11.24 5.42
C TYR A 203 9.14 11.09 5.36
N THR A 204 8.55 10.37 6.31
CA THR A 204 7.09 10.19 6.34
C THR A 204 6.35 11.50 6.60
N LYS A 205 5.16 11.65 6.01
CA LYS A 205 4.26 12.78 6.30
C LYS A 205 3.72 12.79 7.74
N TYR A 206 3.79 11.67 8.45
CA TYR A 206 3.33 11.51 9.84
C TYR A 206 4.42 11.86 10.87
N ARG A 207 5.52 12.44 10.44
CA ARG A 207 6.66 12.73 11.30
C ARG A 207 6.30 13.66 12.44
N GLU A 208 5.54 14.71 12.17
CA GLU A 208 5.07 15.67 13.17
C GLU A 208 4.13 15.00 14.19
N ASP A 209 3.16 14.21 13.71
CA ASP A 209 2.20 13.52 14.57
C ASP A 209 2.87 12.51 15.51
N LEU A 210 3.86 11.76 15.00
CA LEU A 210 4.64 10.82 15.82
C LEU A 210 5.48 11.56 16.85
N SER A 211 6.11 12.68 16.47
CA SER A 211 6.99 13.45 17.36
C SER A 211 6.20 14.08 18.51
N ILE A 212 5.05 14.69 18.24
CA ILE A 212 4.20 15.23 19.32
C ILE A 212 3.65 14.12 20.21
N LEU A 213 3.35 12.95 19.67
CA LEU A 213 2.88 11.80 20.44
C LEU A 213 3.96 11.29 21.40
N VAL A 214 5.25 11.26 20.98
CA VAL A 214 6.39 10.92 21.85
C VAL A 214 6.49 11.93 23.01
N LEU A 215 6.41 13.23 22.72
CA LEU A 215 6.44 14.28 23.75
C LEU A 215 5.30 14.11 24.76
N LYS A 216 4.08 13.90 24.30
CA LYS A 216 2.90 13.66 25.14
C LYS A 216 3.07 12.42 26.01
N ALA A 217 3.56 11.30 25.43
CA ALA A 217 3.75 10.05 26.15
C ALA A 217 4.85 10.16 27.23
N LYS A 218 5.98 10.84 26.94
CA LYS A 218 7.03 11.13 27.93
C LYS A 218 6.49 11.98 29.09
N PHE A 219 5.70 12.99 28.78
CA PHE A 219 5.09 13.84 29.79
C PHE A 219 4.11 13.09 30.70
N GLN A 220 3.19 12.30 30.13
CA GLN A 220 2.26 11.48 30.92
C GLN A 220 3.01 10.44 31.76
N MET A 221 4.03 9.82 31.21
CA MET A 221 4.89 8.89 31.93
C MET A 221 5.61 9.59 33.13
N ALA A 222 5.96 10.88 33.00
CA ALA A 222 6.52 11.66 34.12
C ALA A 222 5.47 11.94 35.18
N GLN A 223 4.27 12.38 34.80
CA GLN A 223 3.17 12.71 35.71
C GLN A 223 2.75 11.50 36.58
N GLU A 224 2.68 10.33 35.98
CA GLU A 224 2.23 9.10 36.62
C GLU A 224 3.38 8.29 37.27
N SER A 225 4.57 8.88 37.37
CA SER A 225 5.74 8.23 37.94
C SER A 225 5.79 8.26 39.46
N VAL A 226 6.45 7.27 40.05
CA VAL A 226 6.92 7.34 41.45
C VAL A 226 7.88 8.50 41.63
N LEU A 227 7.88 9.10 42.83
CA LEU A 227 8.66 10.31 43.13
C LEU A 227 10.15 10.19 42.76
N SER A 228 10.77 9.06 43.02
CA SER A 228 12.19 8.81 42.73
C SER A 228 12.59 8.85 41.27
N LYS A 229 11.65 8.71 40.32
CA LYS A 229 11.91 8.70 38.87
C LYS A 229 11.28 9.89 38.15
N ARG A 230 10.49 10.71 38.86
CA ARG A 230 9.66 11.75 38.27
C ARG A 230 10.49 12.86 37.66
N ASP A 231 11.52 13.32 38.37
CA ASP A 231 12.36 14.44 37.94
C ASP A 231 13.12 14.09 36.64
N ASP A 232 13.72 12.91 36.58
CA ASP A 232 14.43 12.48 35.36
C ASP A 232 13.48 12.38 34.16
N ARG A 233 12.28 11.88 34.37
CA ARG A 233 11.28 11.80 33.31
C ARG A 233 10.73 13.16 32.87
N TYR A 234 10.63 14.15 33.76
CA TYR A 234 10.30 15.51 33.35
C TYR A 234 11.45 16.15 32.57
N ARG A 235 12.72 15.85 32.86
CA ARG A 235 13.86 16.29 32.05
C ARG A 235 13.78 15.66 30.66
N ASP A 236 13.51 14.36 30.56
CA ASP A 236 13.32 13.66 29.27
C ASP A 236 12.19 14.28 28.44
N ALA A 237 11.10 14.73 29.09
CA ALA A 237 10.01 15.42 28.40
C ALA A 237 10.40 16.84 27.95
N ILE A 238 11.23 17.56 28.72
CA ILE A 238 11.75 18.88 28.35
C ILE A 238 12.72 18.75 27.17
N ASP A 239 13.60 17.75 27.17
CA ASP A 239 14.52 17.50 26.05
C ASP A 239 13.74 17.19 24.76
N GLU A 240 12.69 16.37 24.87
CA GLU A 240 11.81 16.07 23.73
C GLU A 240 11.04 17.31 23.24
N TYR A 241 10.60 18.20 24.14
CA TYR A 241 10.00 19.47 23.75
C TYR A 241 10.95 20.32 22.90
N TYR A 242 12.22 20.43 23.29
CA TYR A 242 13.18 21.18 22.48
C TYR A 242 13.46 20.52 21.14
N ALA A 243 13.51 19.19 21.08
CA ALA A 243 13.64 18.45 19.82
C ALA A 243 12.44 18.76 18.90
N PHE A 244 11.21 18.65 19.42
CA PHE A 244 9.98 18.94 18.68
C PHE A 244 9.93 20.40 18.20
N LYS A 245 10.22 21.36 19.08
CA LYS A 245 10.19 22.78 18.75
C LYS A 245 11.23 23.17 17.69
N ASN A 246 12.42 22.57 17.74
CA ASN A 246 13.47 22.84 16.76
C ASN A 246 13.12 22.28 15.37
N GLU A 247 12.46 21.14 15.32
CA GLU A 247 12.07 20.50 14.07
C GLU A 247 10.78 21.10 13.49
N PHE A 248 9.80 21.45 14.34
CA PHE A 248 8.46 21.92 13.93
C PHE A 248 8.08 23.27 14.60
N PRO A 249 8.83 24.36 14.37
CA PRO A 249 8.58 25.65 15.05
C PRO A 249 7.20 26.25 14.74
N GLU A 250 6.64 25.96 13.56
CA GLU A 250 5.33 26.46 13.08
C GLU A 250 4.19 25.44 13.28
N SER A 251 4.41 24.39 14.07
CA SER A 251 3.45 23.31 14.29
C SER A 251 2.15 23.82 14.91
N SER A 252 1.03 23.27 14.47
CA SER A 252 -0.28 23.48 15.12
C SER A 252 -0.31 22.96 16.57
N PHE A 253 0.57 22.00 16.91
CA PHE A 253 0.71 21.43 18.24
C PHE A 253 1.57 22.26 19.19
N MET A 254 2.18 23.38 18.75
CA MET A 254 3.07 24.17 19.60
C MET A 254 2.42 24.67 20.90
N LYS A 255 1.12 25.01 20.87
CA LYS A 255 0.40 25.41 22.10
C LYS A 255 0.36 24.28 23.14
N GLU A 256 0.16 23.05 22.70
CA GLU A 256 0.15 21.86 23.56
C GLU A 256 1.57 21.55 24.06
N ALA A 257 2.55 21.60 23.18
CA ALA A 257 3.97 21.41 23.51
C ALA A 257 4.46 22.43 24.55
N ASP A 258 4.15 23.71 24.37
CA ASP A 258 4.48 24.77 25.34
C ASP A 258 3.82 24.55 26.70
N LYS A 259 2.59 24.07 26.74
CA LYS A 259 1.91 23.72 28.00
C LYS A 259 2.63 22.58 28.73
N ILE A 260 3.04 21.55 27.99
CA ILE A 260 3.83 20.41 28.51
C ILE A 260 5.14 20.92 29.09
N TYR A 261 5.88 21.76 28.38
CA TYR A 261 7.14 22.35 28.81
C TYR A 261 6.97 23.13 30.11
N ARG A 262 6.03 24.09 30.18
CA ARG A 262 5.77 24.90 31.37
C ARG A 262 5.40 24.06 32.58
N THR A 263 4.57 23.02 32.38
CA THR A 263 4.16 22.13 33.46
C THR A 263 5.32 21.27 33.95
N SER A 264 6.16 20.76 33.05
CA SER A 264 7.34 19.97 33.39
C SER A 264 8.37 20.81 34.19
N THR A 265 8.65 22.03 33.74
CA THR A 265 9.57 22.96 34.40
C THR A 265 9.07 23.35 35.78
N LYS A 266 7.77 23.64 35.93
CA LYS A 266 7.16 23.96 37.23
C LYS A 266 7.31 22.81 38.24
N ASN A 267 7.09 21.57 37.79
CA ASN A 267 7.20 20.38 38.66
C ASN A 267 8.65 20.10 39.10
N LEU A 268 9.64 20.45 38.29
CA LEU A 268 11.06 20.39 38.69
C LEU A 268 11.44 21.52 39.68
N GLY A 269 10.90 22.74 39.50
CA GLY A 269 11.22 23.91 40.35
C GLY A 269 10.62 23.83 41.74
N ASN A 270 9.44 23.25 41.91
CA ASN A 270 8.76 23.20 43.21
C ASN A 270 9.52 22.38 44.27
N LYS A 271 10.43 21.48 43.87
CA LYS A 271 11.20 20.65 44.79
C LYS A 271 12.38 21.42 45.41
N ASN A 272 12.93 22.39 44.67
CA ASN A 272 14.03 23.24 45.22
C ASN A 272 13.54 24.16 46.33
N GLN A 273 12.24 24.52 46.37
CA GLN A 273 11.65 25.32 47.45
C GLN A 273 11.38 24.49 48.73
N ILE A 274 11.11 23.17 48.60
CA ILE A 274 10.82 22.31 49.77
C ILE A 274 12.12 21.89 50.48
N ILE A 275 13.27 21.88 49.79
CA ILE A 275 14.57 21.52 50.37
C ILE A 275 15.22 22.73 51.07
N GLU A 276 14.78 23.98 50.78
CA GLU A 276 15.26 25.18 51.47
C GLU A 276 14.45 25.52 52.75
N GLU A 277 13.33 24.81 53.03
CA GLU A 277 12.49 24.99 54.21
C GLU A 277 12.69 23.91 55.32
N ASP A 278 13.52 22.87 55.09
CA ASP A 278 13.96 21.88 56.08
C ASP A 278 15.42 22.13 56.50
#